data_967a034431ee18cf75c9656aed2b03ba
#
_entry.id   967a034431ee18cf75c9656aed2b03ba
#
_cell.length_a   1.000
_cell.length_b   1.000
_cell.length_c   1.000
_cell.angle_alpha   90.00
_cell.angle_beta   90.00
_cell.angle_gamma   90.00
#
_symmetry.space_group_name_H-M   'P 1'
#
loop_
_entity.id
_entity.type
_entity.pdbx_description
1 polymer ?
#
loop_
_entity_poly.entity_id
_entity_poly.type
_entity_poly.pdbx_seq_one_letter_code
_entity_poly.pdbx_strand_id
1 'polypeptide(L)'
;MIIDISDLGSIISGLGTVAVAIFFLLIVLSTAIKVVPEYRRIVLFRLGRLVGSRGPGIVFIMPFIDRAMTVDLRILTLDVPVQEVITKDNVAIKVNAVVYFRVLEPSKSVVEVENYIVATSQLAQTTLRSVVGSVELDEVLSSREKINQELQKIIDDRTDPWGIKVSAVEVKELELPEGMKRAMARQAEAERERRAKIIAAEGELQAAEKLSEAARKMEASPVTLQLRYLQTIREISGERNTTTFFPIPVDLVKPFIDKMTGGEKSA
;
A
#
# COMPACT_ATOMS: atom_id res chain seq x y z
N MET A 1 45.63 58.29 -54.50
CA MET A 1 44.83 57.09 -54.42
C MET A 1 43.67 57.46 -53.51
N ILE A 2 42.60 58.01 -54.10
CA ILE A 2 41.39 58.49 -53.37
C ILE A 2 40.44 57.34 -53.31
N ILE A 3 40.26 56.75 -52.11
CA ILE A 3 39.26 55.74 -51.86
C ILE A 3 37.90 56.45 -51.96
N ASP A 4 37.08 56.03 -52.92
CA ASP A 4 35.78 56.63 -53.21
C ASP A 4 34.82 56.38 -52.03
N ILE A 5 34.14 57.43 -51.56
CA ILE A 5 33.24 57.36 -50.39
C ILE A 5 32.07 56.36 -50.69
N SER A 6 31.78 56.16 -51.98
CA SER A 6 30.76 55.19 -52.41
C SER A 6 31.14 53.72 -52.18
N ASP A 7 32.46 53.42 -52.28
CA ASP A 7 32.98 52.06 -52.02
C ASP A 7 32.98 51.77 -50.50
N LEU A 8 33.23 52.76 -49.67
CA LEU A 8 33.18 52.64 -48.22
C LEU A 8 31.75 52.34 -47.73
N GLY A 9 30.74 52.99 -48.35
CA GLY A 9 29.33 52.79 -48.06
C GLY A 9 28.86 51.36 -48.42
N SER A 10 29.34 50.85 -49.57
CA SER A 10 29.00 49.49 -50.01
C SER A 10 29.66 48.40 -49.13
N ILE A 11 30.87 48.64 -48.66
CA ILE A 11 31.58 47.72 -47.74
C ILE A 11 30.89 47.68 -46.37
N ILE A 12 30.47 48.84 -45.82
CA ILE A 12 29.79 48.96 -44.54
C ILE A 12 28.39 48.31 -44.62
N SER A 13 27.62 48.50 -45.71
CA SER A 13 26.33 47.83 -45.88
C SER A 13 26.49 46.34 -46.08
N GLY A 14 27.54 45.86 -46.77
CA GLY A 14 27.88 44.46 -46.94
C GLY A 14 28.24 43.80 -45.59
N LEU A 15 29.04 44.46 -44.74
CA LEU A 15 29.37 43.99 -43.39
C LEU A 15 28.12 43.92 -42.49
N GLY A 16 27.22 44.93 -42.58
CA GLY A 16 25.98 44.96 -41.83
C GLY A 16 25.06 43.81 -42.18
N THR A 17 24.87 43.50 -43.48
CA THR A 17 24.05 42.37 -43.91
C THR A 17 24.64 41.02 -43.49
N VAL A 18 25.95 40.83 -43.54
CA VAL A 18 26.64 39.61 -43.07
C VAL A 18 26.48 39.46 -41.55
N ALA A 19 26.62 40.54 -40.78
CA ALA A 19 26.43 40.52 -39.35
C ALA A 19 25.00 40.13 -38.94
N VAL A 20 24.00 40.66 -39.63
CA VAL A 20 22.57 40.30 -39.44
C VAL A 20 22.31 38.82 -39.80
N ALA A 21 22.90 38.34 -40.90
CA ALA A 21 22.77 36.92 -41.32
C ALA A 21 23.42 35.99 -40.29
N ILE A 22 24.60 36.34 -39.79
CA ILE A 22 25.30 35.54 -38.73
C ILE A 22 24.45 35.55 -37.44
N PHE A 23 23.93 36.69 -37.04
CA PHE A 23 23.07 36.81 -35.84
C PHE A 23 21.82 35.95 -35.97
N PHE A 24 21.17 35.99 -37.12
CA PHE A 24 20.01 35.13 -37.39
C PHE A 24 20.35 33.64 -37.39
N LEU A 25 21.50 33.27 -37.99
CA LEU A 25 22.01 31.90 -37.97
C LEU A 25 22.28 31.40 -36.56
N LEU A 26 22.89 32.23 -35.71
CA LEU A 26 23.12 31.90 -34.29
C LEU A 26 21.85 31.71 -33.50
N ILE A 27 20.80 32.52 -33.75
CA ILE A 27 19.48 32.33 -33.11
C ILE A 27 18.86 30.99 -33.56
N VAL A 28 18.89 30.69 -34.85
CA VAL A 28 18.36 29.42 -35.39
C VAL A 28 19.14 28.25 -34.80
N LEU A 29 20.46 28.32 -34.73
CA LEU A 29 21.30 27.26 -34.19
C LEU A 29 21.08 27.05 -32.68
N SER A 30 20.89 28.12 -31.90
CA SER A 30 20.59 28.03 -30.48
C SER A 30 19.23 27.37 -30.19
N THR A 31 18.26 27.56 -31.06
CA THR A 31 16.92 26.97 -30.96
C THR A 31 16.89 25.51 -31.48
N ALA A 32 17.85 25.14 -32.37
CA ALA A 32 17.93 23.82 -32.97
C ALA A 32 18.53 22.76 -32.01
N ILE A 33 19.28 23.18 -31.00
CA ILE A 33 19.93 22.25 -30.08
C ILE A 33 19.12 22.17 -28.79
N LYS A 34 18.62 20.96 -28.46
CA LYS A 34 17.91 20.69 -27.20
C LYS A 34 18.59 19.57 -26.42
N VAL A 35 18.92 19.87 -25.16
CA VAL A 35 19.45 18.86 -24.25
C VAL A 35 18.31 18.11 -23.57
N VAL A 36 18.31 16.79 -23.67
CA VAL A 36 17.28 15.92 -23.11
C VAL A 36 17.84 15.14 -21.94
N PRO A 37 17.25 15.28 -20.73
CA PRO A 37 17.64 14.48 -19.57
C PRO A 37 17.40 12.99 -19.80
N GLU A 38 18.11 12.13 -19.05
CA GLU A 38 18.02 10.68 -19.18
C GLU A 38 16.60 10.11 -18.92
N TYR A 39 15.88 10.73 -18.02
CA TYR A 39 14.51 10.33 -17.65
C TYR A 39 13.42 10.84 -18.59
N ARG A 40 13.78 11.54 -19.69
CA ARG A 40 12.85 12.05 -20.70
C ARG A 40 13.23 11.55 -22.09
N ARG A 41 12.22 11.51 -22.96
CA ARG A 41 12.40 11.28 -24.41
C ARG A 41 11.65 12.35 -25.17
N ILE A 42 12.19 12.69 -26.34
CA ILE A 42 11.53 13.60 -27.28
C ILE A 42 10.99 12.79 -28.42
N VAL A 43 9.69 12.90 -28.65
CA VAL A 43 9.00 12.38 -29.83
C VAL A 43 9.02 13.48 -30.90
N LEU A 44 9.63 13.21 -32.02
CA LEU A 44 9.80 14.16 -33.13
C LEU A 44 8.80 13.91 -34.24
N PHE A 45 8.10 14.97 -34.62
CA PHE A 45 7.22 14.99 -35.78
C PHE A 45 7.81 15.95 -36.82
N ARG A 46 8.11 15.45 -38.01
CA ARG A 46 8.58 16.25 -39.12
C ARG A 46 7.48 16.43 -40.12
N LEU A 47 7.06 17.68 -40.39
CA LEU A 47 5.93 18.01 -41.23
C LEU A 47 4.68 17.14 -40.96
N GLY A 48 4.42 16.88 -39.66
CA GLY A 48 3.27 16.07 -39.23
C GLY A 48 3.49 14.55 -39.25
N ARG A 49 4.60 14.05 -39.76
CA ARG A 49 4.93 12.61 -39.78
C ARG A 49 5.83 12.25 -38.59
N LEU A 50 5.51 11.18 -37.91
CA LEU A 50 6.35 10.67 -36.81
C LEU A 50 7.71 10.22 -37.35
N VAL A 51 8.79 10.78 -36.82
CA VAL A 51 10.17 10.36 -37.14
C VAL A 51 10.66 9.33 -36.13
N GLY A 52 10.17 9.40 -34.90
CA GLY A 52 10.52 8.52 -33.80
C GLY A 52 10.84 9.24 -32.51
N SER A 53 11.22 8.49 -31.47
CA SER A 53 11.67 9.03 -30.19
C SER A 53 13.19 9.19 -30.19
N ARG A 54 13.67 10.32 -29.64
CA ARG A 54 15.09 10.61 -29.47
C ARG A 54 15.41 11.00 -28.03
N GLY A 55 16.66 10.79 -27.65
CA GLY A 55 17.25 11.14 -26.35
C GLY A 55 17.90 9.93 -25.69
N PRO A 56 18.56 10.04 -24.55
CA PRO A 56 19.01 11.26 -23.87
C PRO A 56 20.21 11.93 -24.55
N GLY A 57 20.55 13.14 -24.10
CA GLY A 57 21.69 13.89 -24.60
C GLY A 57 21.28 15.03 -25.53
N ILE A 58 22.16 15.38 -26.45
CA ILE A 58 21.96 16.48 -27.39
C ILE A 58 21.12 15.99 -28.58
N VAL A 59 19.95 16.59 -28.75
CA VAL A 59 19.05 16.30 -29.88
C VAL A 59 18.97 17.53 -30.77
N PHE A 60 19.17 17.33 -32.07
CA PHE A 60 19.05 18.35 -33.07
C PHE A 60 17.62 18.36 -33.62
N ILE A 61 16.96 19.53 -33.51
CA ILE A 61 15.56 19.75 -33.91
C ILE A 61 15.59 20.87 -34.96
N MET A 62 15.03 20.67 -36.14
CA MET A 62 14.90 21.70 -37.14
C MET A 62 13.78 22.66 -36.75
N PRO A 63 14.11 23.92 -36.33
CA PRO A 63 13.07 24.91 -36.05
C PRO A 63 12.18 25.12 -37.28
N PHE A 64 10.86 25.36 -37.06
CA PHE A 64 9.82 25.52 -38.05
C PHE A 64 9.33 24.23 -38.76
N ILE A 65 10.16 23.20 -38.91
CA ILE A 65 9.82 21.94 -39.61
C ILE A 65 9.46 20.84 -38.62
N ASP A 66 10.23 20.74 -37.53
CA ASP A 66 10.09 19.69 -36.54
C ASP A 66 9.24 20.19 -35.34
N ARG A 67 8.25 19.37 -34.95
CA ARG A 67 7.54 19.52 -33.66
C ARG A 67 8.05 18.46 -32.70
N ALA A 68 8.40 18.90 -31.49
CA ALA A 68 8.98 18.06 -30.46
C ALA A 68 8.05 17.96 -29.25
N MET A 69 7.58 16.77 -28.92
CA MET A 69 6.82 16.48 -27.69
C MET A 69 7.72 15.74 -26.71
N THR A 70 7.78 16.23 -25.48
CA THR A 70 8.61 15.60 -24.42
C THR A 70 7.76 14.71 -23.54
N VAL A 71 8.18 13.47 -23.35
CA VAL A 71 7.52 12.44 -22.53
C VAL A 71 8.46 12.06 -21.39
N ASP A 72 7.93 11.98 -20.16
CA ASP A 72 8.67 11.52 -18.99
C ASP A 72 8.54 9.99 -18.88
N LEU A 73 9.67 9.31 -18.57
CA LEU A 73 9.72 7.84 -18.47
C LEU A 73 9.65 7.33 -17.03
N ARG A 74 9.64 8.24 -16.07
CA ARG A 74 9.54 7.88 -14.66
C ARG A 74 8.16 7.32 -14.36
N ILE A 75 8.08 6.60 -13.24
CA ILE A 75 6.80 6.12 -12.73
C ILE A 75 5.98 7.35 -12.32
N LEU A 76 4.78 7.42 -12.88
CA LEU A 76 3.77 8.40 -12.54
C LEU A 76 2.74 7.74 -11.63
N THR A 77 2.28 8.49 -10.65
CA THR A 77 1.20 8.10 -9.75
C THR A 77 -0.08 8.80 -10.19
N LEU A 78 -1.12 8.03 -10.42
CA LEU A 78 -2.42 8.50 -10.85
C LEU A 78 -3.47 8.13 -9.80
N ASP A 79 -4.04 9.13 -9.14
CA ASP A 79 -5.18 8.92 -8.25
C ASP A 79 -6.47 8.72 -9.07
N VAL A 80 -7.12 7.58 -8.85
CA VAL A 80 -8.45 7.29 -9.40
C VAL A 80 -9.48 7.86 -8.42
N PRO A 81 -10.34 8.78 -8.86
CA PRO A 81 -11.34 9.38 -7.99
C PRO A 81 -12.34 8.34 -7.46
N VAL A 82 -12.96 8.67 -6.33
CA VAL A 82 -13.95 7.81 -5.68
C VAL A 82 -15.06 7.40 -6.65
N GLN A 83 -15.29 6.10 -6.77
CA GLN A 83 -16.34 5.50 -7.56
C GLN A 83 -17.37 4.85 -6.63
N GLU A 84 -18.66 5.11 -6.90
CA GLU A 84 -19.75 4.39 -6.27
C GLU A 84 -20.06 3.13 -7.11
N VAL A 85 -19.98 1.96 -6.48
CA VAL A 85 -20.10 0.66 -7.14
C VAL A 85 -21.02 -0.23 -6.30
N ILE A 86 -21.86 -1.02 -6.96
CA ILE A 86 -22.67 -2.05 -6.32
C ILE A 86 -21.93 -3.38 -6.52
N THR A 87 -21.61 -4.05 -5.43
CA THR A 87 -20.97 -5.37 -5.44
C THR A 87 -21.94 -6.46 -5.88
N LYS A 88 -21.44 -7.67 -6.13
CA LYS A 88 -22.22 -8.82 -6.56
C LYS A 88 -23.33 -9.20 -5.54
N ASP A 89 -23.08 -8.99 -4.26
CA ASP A 89 -24.03 -9.19 -3.14
C ASP A 89 -24.95 -7.99 -2.90
N ASN A 90 -25.05 -7.07 -3.89
CA ASN A 90 -25.96 -5.92 -3.91
C ASN A 90 -25.71 -4.89 -2.79
N VAL A 91 -24.45 -4.70 -2.39
CA VAL A 91 -24.05 -3.66 -1.45
C VAL A 91 -23.45 -2.48 -2.22
N ALA A 92 -23.99 -1.28 -2.00
CA ALA A 92 -23.40 -0.05 -2.55
C ALA A 92 -22.19 0.38 -1.71
N ILE A 93 -21.02 0.45 -2.34
CA ILE A 93 -19.77 0.87 -1.71
C ILE A 93 -19.12 1.99 -2.50
N LYS A 94 -18.30 2.79 -1.82
CA LYS A 94 -17.43 3.77 -2.48
C LYS A 94 -15.99 3.28 -2.40
N VAL A 95 -15.32 3.29 -3.54
CA VAL A 95 -13.95 2.79 -3.68
C VAL A 95 -13.12 3.76 -4.49
N ASN A 96 -11.87 3.98 -4.09
CA ASN A 96 -10.86 4.70 -4.82
C ASN A 96 -9.60 3.83 -4.95
N ALA A 97 -8.74 4.18 -5.90
CA ALA A 97 -7.51 3.44 -6.17
C ALA A 97 -6.38 4.37 -6.62
N VAL A 98 -5.18 3.86 -6.58
CA VAL A 98 -3.99 4.50 -7.14
C VAL A 98 -3.39 3.58 -8.19
N VAL A 99 -3.04 4.16 -9.33
CA VAL A 99 -2.37 3.46 -10.43
C VAL A 99 -0.95 3.99 -10.58
N TYR A 100 0.03 3.10 -10.50
CA TYR A 100 1.42 3.38 -10.78
C TYR A 100 1.77 2.90 -12.17
N PHE A 101 2.13 3.81 -13.06
CA PHE A 101 2.44 3.47 -14.44
C PHE A 101 3.63 4.26 -14.95
N ARG A 102 4.23 3.80 -16.03
CA ARG A 102 5.30 4.50 -16.75
C ARG A 102 5.14 4.33 -18.25
N VAL A 103 5.68 5.25 -19.01
CA VAL A 103 5.72 5.15 -20.45
C VAL A 103 6.94 4.32 -20.87
N LEU A 104 6.71 3.21 -21.59
CA LEU A 104 7.78 2.41 -22.20
C LEU A 104 8.10 2.87 -23.61
N GLU A 105 7.05 3.10 -24.41
CA GLU A 105 7.17 3.51 -25.80
C GLU A 105 6.60 4.93 -26.02
N PRO A 106 7.43 5.98 -25.89
CA PRO A 106 6.99 7.37 -26.02
C PRO A 106 6.30 7.69 -27.34
N SER A 107 6.71 7.03 -28.42
CA SER A 107 6.12 7.25 -29.74
C SER A 107 4.66 6.81 -29.79
N LYS A 108 4.33 5.66 -29.21
CA LYS A 108 2.95 5.14 -29.16
C LYS A 108 2.10 6.00 -28.21
N SER A 109 2.64 6.39 -27.04
CA SER A 109 1.89 7.18 -26.05
C SER A 109 1.44 8.55 -26.55
N VAL A 110 2.06 9.07 -27.59
CA VAL A 110 1.73 10.37 -28.19
C VAL A 110 0.88 10.22 -29.45
N VAL A 111 1.01 9.10 -30.20
CA VAL A 111 0.32 8.91 -31.48
C VAL A 111 -1.03 8.22 -31.29
N GLU A 112 -1.07 7.17 -30.43
CA GLU A 112 -2.27 6.36 -30.24
C GLU A 112 -3.33 7.04 -29.38
N VAL A 113 -2.90 7.93 -28.46
CA VAL A 113 -3.79 8.59 -27.50
C VAL A 113 -3.44 10.07 -27.37
N GLU A 114 -4.43 10.93 -27.42
CA GLU A 114 -4.25 12.38 -27.28
C GLU A 114 -3.66 12.75 -25.91
N ASN A 115 -4.23 12.19 -24.85
CA ASN A 115 -3.76 12.38 -23.48
C ASN A 115 -3.79 11.05 -22.72
N TYR A 116 -2.66 10.41 -22.66
CA TYR A 116 -2.51 9.11 -22.03
C TYR A 116 -2.81 9.11 -20.52
N ILE A 117 -2.61 10.23 -19.82
CA ILE A 117 -2.92 10.36 -18.39
C ILE A 117 -4.42 10.29 -18.17
N VAL A 118 -5.18 11.09 -18.94
CA VAL A 118 -6.64 11.13 -18.84
C VAL A 118 -7.25 9.80 -19.29
N ALA A 119 -6.77 9.25 -20.39
CA ALA A 119 -7.25 7.98 -20.93
C ALA A 119 -7.01 6.83 -19.91
N THR A 120 -5.82 6.75 -19.30
CA THR A 120 -5.50 5.75 -18.28
C THR A 120 -6.39 5.94 -17.04
N SER A 121 -6.68 7.20 -16.64
CA SER A 121 -7.58 7.49 -15.53
C SER A 121 -9.00 6.96 -15.79
N GLN A 122 -9.56 7.26 -16.95
CA GLN A 122 -10.89 6.80 -17.33
C GLN A 122 -10.97 5.28 -17.46
N LEU A 123 -9.94 4.67 -18.02
CA LEU A 123 -9.83 3.23 -18.11
C LEU A 123 -9.77 2.59 -16.72
N ALA A 124 -8.96 3.14 -15.81
CA ALA A 124 -8.86 2.66 -14.45
C ALA A 124 -10.19 2.78 -13.70
N GLN A 125 -10.92 3.90 -13.84
CA GLN A 125 -12.25 4.09 -13.23
C GLN A 125 -13.25 3.03 -13.71
N THR A 126 -13.32 2.79 -15.00
CA THR A 126 -14.27 1.82 -15.59
C THR A 126 -13.89 0.39 -15.23
N THR A 127 -12.59 0.07 -15.20
CA THR A 127 -12.10 -1.25 -14.81
C THR A 127 -12.32 -1.51 -13.32
N LEU A 128 -12.04 -0.52 -12.47
CA LEU A 128 -12.29 -0.58 -11.03
C LEU A 128 -13.76 -0.89 -10.74
N ARG A 129 -14.69 -0.17 -11.41
CA ARG A 129 -16.13 -0.40 -11.29
C ARG A 129 -16.52 -1.82 -11.75
N SER A 130 -15.95 -2.30 -12.84
CA SER A 130 -16.25 -3.63 -13.38
C SER A 130 -15.77 -4.74 -12.47
N VAL A 131 -14.51 -4.68 -12.01
CA VAL A 131 -13.91 -5.73 -11.16
C VAL A 131 -14.58 -5.75 -9.79
N VAL A 132 -14.72 -4.60 -9.13
CA VAL A 132 -15.38 -4.52 -7.81
C VAL A 132 -16.86 -4.91 -7.89
N GLY A 133 -17.54 -4.58 -8.99
CA GLY A 133 -18.93 -4.99 -9.20
C GLY A 133 -19.13 -6.48 -9.48
N SER A 134 -18.09 -7.22 -9.85
CA SER A 134 -18.15 -8.66 -10.13
C SER A 134 -17.86 -9.55 -8.93
N VAL A 135 -17.34 -8.99 -7.83
CA VAL A 135 -16.95 -9.73 -6.62
C VAL A 135 -17.88 -9.42 -5.44
N GLU A 136 -17.84 -10.26 -4.43
CA GLU A 136 -18.59 -10.07 -3.18
C GLU A 136 -17.84 -9.13 -2.23
N LEU A 137 -18.56 -8.42 -1.35
CA LEU A 137 -17.96 -7.48 -0.42
C LEU A 137 -16.87 -8.12 0.46
N ASP A 138 -17.14 -9.33 0.94
CA ASP A 138 -16.18 -10.06 1.78
C ASP A 138 -14.87 -10.35 1.02
N GLU A 139 -14.93 -10.61 -0.28
CA GLU A 139 -13.73 -10.81 -1.12
C GLU A 139 -12.95 -9.50 -1.30
N VAL A 140 -13.64 -8.38 -1.48
CA VAL A 140 -13.01 -7.04 -1.57
C VAL A 140 -12.28 -6.68 -0.27
N LEU A 141 -12.81 -7.09 0.89
CA LEU A 141 -12.21 -6.80 2.20
C LEU A 141 -11.06 -7.73 2.56
N SER A 142 -11.20 -9.03 2.25
CA SER A 142 -10.26 -10.08 2.68
C SER A 142 -9.15 -10.36 1.68
N SER A 143 -9.40 -10.17 0.39
CA SER A 143 -8.51 -10.58 -0.71
C SER A 143 -8.06 -9.41 -1.59
N ARG A 144 -7.71 -8.28 -0.98
CA ARG A 144 -7.32 -7.05 -1.68
C ARG A 144 -6.20 -7.28 -2.69
N GLU A 145 -5.21 -8.10 -2.34
CA GLU A 145 -4.05 -8.39 -3.20
C GLU A 145 -4.48 -9.04 -4.52
N LYS A 146 -5.42 -9.97 -4.46
CA LYS A 146 -5.98 -10.63 -5.66
C LYS A 146 -6.68 -9.62 -6.58
N ILE A 147 -7.46 -8.71 -5.99
CA ILE A 147 -8.15 -7.65 -6.73
C ILE A 147 -7.16 -6.67 -7.35
N ASN A 148 -6.14 -6.27 -6.60
CA ASN A 148 -5.07 -5.40 -7.09
C ASN A 148 -4.35 -6.00 -8.31
N GLN A 149 -4.02 -7.30 -8.26
CA GLN A 149 -3.39 -8.03 -9.36
C GLN A 149 -4.31 -8.15 -10.57
N GLU A 150 -5.59 -8.42 -10.36
CA GLU A 150 -6.57 -8.50 -11.45
C GLU A 150 -6.77 -7.13 -12.13
N LEU A 151 -6.92 -6.07 -11.33
CA LEU A 151 -6.98 -4.70 -11.83
C LEU A 151 -5.73 -4.33 -12.62
N GLN A 152 -4.54 -4.61 -12.06
CA GLN A 152 -3.26 -4.37 -12.73
C GLN A 152 -3.20 -5.06 -14.08
N LYS A 153 -3.53 -6.35 -14.13
CA LYS A 153 -3.49 -7.14 -15.35
C LYS A 153 -4.42 -6.58 -16.44
N ILE A 154 -5.68 -6.30 -16.08
CA ILE A 154 -6.66 -5.80 -17.05
C ILE A 154 -6.27 -4.40 -17.57
N ILE A 155 -5.80 -3.52 -16.69
CA ILE A 155 -5.42 -2.16 -17.08
C ILE A 155 -4.13 -2.21 -17.93
N ASP A 156 -3.14 -3.02 -17.53
CA ASP A 156 -1.88 -3.21 -18.25
C ASP A 156 -2.12 -3.73 -19.67
N ASP A 157 -2.92 -4.79 -19.83
CA ASP A 157 -3.27 -5.37 -21.14
C ASP A 157 -3.96 -4.34 -22.06
N ARG A 158 -4.76 -3.43 -21.51
CA ARG A 158 -5.46 -2.39 -22.27
C ARG A 158 -4.61 -1.16 -22.58
N THR A 159 -3.58 -0.88 -21.78
CA THR A 159 -2.68 0.26 -21.97
C THR A 159 -1.42 -0.10 -22.76
N ASP A 160 -1.12 -1.39 -22.92
CA ASP A 160 0.03 -1.87 -23.70
C ASP A 160 0.04 -1.36 -25.17
N PRO A 161 -1.08 -1.32 -25.90
CA PRO A 161 -1.12 -0.70 -27.25
C PRO A 161 -0.69 0.77 -27.25
N TRP A 162 -0.88 1.48 -26.17
CA TRP A 162 -0.47 2.89 -26.01
C TRP A 162 1.00 3.06 -25.59
N GLY A 163 1.72 1.94 -25.43
CA GLY A 163 3.11 1.95 -24.98
C GLY A 163 3.28 2.33 -23.52
N ILE A 164 2.27 2.08 -22.68
CA ILE A 164 2.24 2.36 -21.24
C ILE A 164 2.29 1.04 -20.49
N LYS A 165 3.13 0.99 -19.46
CA LYS A 165 3.25 -0.15 -18.54
C LYS A 165 2.71 0.20 -17.17
N VAL A 166 1.72 -0.55 -16.70
CA VAL A 166 1.19 -0.43 -15.36
C VAL A 166 2.02 -1.29 -14.41
N SER A 167 2.70 -0.63 -13.46
CA SER A 167 3.59 -1.31 -12.50
C SER A 167 2.82 -1.91 -11.34
N ALA A 168 1.83 -1.19 -10.82
CA ALA A 168 0.96 -1.63 -9.74
C ALA A 168 -0.37 -0.86 -9.76
N VAL A 169 -1.39 -1.49 -9.21
CA VAL A 169 -2.67 -0.85 -8.90
C VAL A 169 -3.02 -1.20 -7.47
N GLU A 170 -3.38 -0.21 -6.68
CA GLU A 170 -3.71 -0.40 -5.26
C GLU A 170 -5.05 0.26 -4.93
N VAL A 171 -5.95 -0.52 -4.37
CA VAL A 171 -7.19 -0.01 -3.78
C VAL A 171 -6.87 0.69 -2.47
N LYS A 172 -7.15 2.01 -2.38
CA LYS A 172 -6.83 2.85 -1.21
C LYS A 172 -7.84 2.67 -0.09
N GLU A 173 -9.04 3.14 -0.34
CA GLU A 173 -10.10 3.23 0.66
C GLU A 173 -11.37 2.55 0.17
N LEU A 174 -12.06 1.94 1.11
CA LEU A 174 -13.35 1.33 0.89
C LEU A 174 -14.33 1.89 1.93
N GLU A 175 -15.25 2.71 1.47
CA GLU A 175 -16.29 3.26 2.34
C GLU A 175 -17.56 2.42 2.21
N LEU A 176 -18.02 1.91 3.36
CA LEU A 176 -19.26 1.16 3.48
C LEU A 176 -20.40 2.07 3.97
N PRO A 177 -21.65 1.79 3.63
CA PRO A 177 -22.80 2.44 4.23
C PRO A 177 -22.80 2.30 5.76
N GLU A 178 -23.18 3.33 6.50
CA GLU A 178 -23.12 3.38 7.97
C GLU A 178 -23.90 2.23 8.65
N GLY A 179 -25.00 1.78 8.03
CA GLY A 179 -25.77 0.63 8.52
C GLY A 179 -24.96 -0.67 8.47
N MET A 180 -24.27 -0.91 7.37
CA MET A 180 -23.44 -2.09 7.15
C MET A 180 -22.21 -2.06 8.05
N LYS A 181 -21.55 -0.90 8.16
CA LYS A 181 -20.40 -0.70 9.03
C LYS A 181 -20.70 -1.06 10.50
N ARG A 182 -21.89 -0.63 10.99
CA ARG A 182 -22.36 -0.98 12.33
C ARG A 182 -22.73 -2.47 12.46
N ALA A 183 -23.30 -3.10 11.43
CA ALA A 183 -23.60 -4.51 11.44
C ALA A 183 -22.32 -5.36 11.48
N MET A 184 -21.34 -5.06 10.65
CA MET A 184 -20.05 -5.74 10.61
C MET A 184 -19.26 -5.55 11.92
N ALA A 185 -19.32 -4.35 12.54
CA ALA A 185 -18.69 -4.12 13.83
C ALA A 185 -19.27 -5.03 14.91
N ARG A 186 -20.61 -5.17 15.00
CA ARG A 186 -21.27 -6.10 15.94
C ARG A 186 -20.92 -7.55 15.65
N GLN A 187 -20.88 -7.96 14.39
CA GLN A 187 -20.49 -9.32 14.00
C GLN A 187 -19.05 -9.62 14.40
N ALA A 188 -18.13 -8.68 14.13
CA ALA A 188 -16.73 -8.82 14.51
C ALA A 188 -16.53 -8.88 16.03
N GLU A 189 -17.29 -8.10 16.79
CA GLU A 189 -17.29 -8.13 18.25
C GLU A 189 -17.77 -9.48 18.79
N ALA A 190 -18.92 -9.98 18.29
CA ALA A 190 -19.45 -11.28 18.67
C ALA A 190 -18.47 -12.43 18.33
N GLU A 191 -17.83 -12.38 17.17
CA GLU A 191 -16.84 -13.40 16.79
C GLU A 191 -15.58 -13.34 17.66
N ARG A 192 -15.11 -12.13 18.01
CA ARG A 192 -14.00 -11.95 18.96
C ARG A 192 -14.34 -12.48 20.34
N GLU A 193 -15.56 -12.21 20.82
CA GLU A 193 -16.04 -12.71 22.11
C GLU A 193 -16.14 -14.24 22.10
N ARG A 194 -16.67 -14.82 21.02
CA ARG A 194 -16.72 -16.27 20.84
C ARG A 194 -15.32 -16.89 20.87
N ARG A 195 -14.37 -16.34 20.13
CA ARG A 195 -12.98 -16.82 20.12
C ARG A 195 -12.31 -16.66 21.50
N ALA A 196 -12.53 -15.54 22.18
CA ALA A 196 -12.00 -15.32 23.52
C ALA A 196 -12.50 -16.36 24.50
N LYS A 197 -13.80 -16.72 24.45
CA LYS A 197 -14.38 -17.77 25.31
C LYS A 197 -13.77 -19.16 25.00
N ILE A 198 -13.54 -19.49 23.74
CA ILE A 198 -12.90 -20.75 23.35
C ILE A 198 -11.47 -20.80 23.86
N ILE A 199 -10.68 -19.74 23.62
CA ILE A 199 -9.29 -19.66 24.08
C ILE A 199 -9.21 -19.72 25.62
N ALA A 200 -10.12 -19.05 26.32
CA ALA A 200 -10.19 -19.11 27.79
C ALA A 200 -10.49 -20.55 28.27
N ALA A 201 -11.49 -21.21 27.67
CA ALA A 201 -11.83 -22.58 28.02
C ALA A 201 -10.71 -23.58 27.71
N GLU A 202 -10.02 -23.43 26.59
CA GLU A 202 -8.83 -24.22 26.26
C GLU A 202 -7.69 -23.97 27.24
N GLY A 203 -7.49 -22.71 27.64
CA GLY A 203 -6.50 -22.33 28.65
C GLY A 203 -6.82 -22.93 30.01
N GLU A 204 -8.08 -22.90 30.44
CA GLU A 204 -8.52 -23.52 31.69
C GLU A 204 -8.33 -25.06 31.65
N LEU A 205 -8.67 -25.71 30.53
CA LEU A 205 -8.45 -27.15 30.37
C LEU A 205 -6.97 -27.50 30.49
N GLN A 206 -6.09 -26.79 29.77
CA GLN A 206 -4.65 -27.02 29.81
C GLN A 206 -4.09 -26.73 31.23
N ALA A 207 -4.56 -25.69 31.89
CA ALA A 207 -4.18 -25.39 33.25
C ALA A 207 -4.62 -26.50 34.23
N ALA A 208 -5.87 -26.98 34.11
CA ALA A 208 -6.39 -28.08 34.93
C ALA A 208 -5.63 -29.37 34.73
N GLU A 209 -5.26 -29.71 33.50
CA GLU A 209 -4.40 -30.87 33.20
C GLU A 209 -3.01 -30.75 33.86
N LYS A 210 -2.38 -29.57 33.71
CA LYS A 210 -1.06 -29.31 34.32
C LYS A 210 -1.11 -29.31 35.84
N LEU A 211 -2.17 -28.73 36.42
CA LEU A 211 -2.38 -28.74 37.87
C LEU A 211 -2.63 -30.18 38.37
N SER A 212 -3.41 -30.99 37.65
CA SER A 212 -3.66 -32.40 37.99
C SER A 212 -2.35 -33.23 37.91
N GLU A 213 -1.54 -33.03 36.87
CA GLU A 213 -0.24 -33.67 36.75
C GLU A 213 0.71 -33.25 37.87
N ALA A 214 0.75 -31.98 38.21
CA ALA A 214 1.52 -31.44 39.32
C ALA A 214 1.06 -32.03 40.66
N ALA A 215 -0.26 -32.11 40.90
CA ALA A 215 -0.83 -32.69 42.11
C ALA A 215 -0.43 -34.17 42.28
N ARG A 216 -0.51 -34.99 41.20
CA ARG A 216 -0.07 -36.41 41.22
C ARG A 216 1.42 -36.55 41.57
N LYS A 217 2.26 -35.66 41.04
CA LYS A 217 3.71 -35.66 41.37
C LYS A 217 3.97 -35.26 42.81
N MET A 218 3.16 -34.35 43.37
CA MET A 218 3.28 -33.89 44.76
C MET A 218 2.74 -34.94 45.77
N GLU A 219 1.72 -35.71 45.41
CA GLU A 219 1.14 -36.77 46.24
C GLU A 219 2.16 -37.86 46.59
N ALA A 220 3.11 -38.09 45.68
CA ALA A 220 4.21 -39.05 45.90
C ALA A 220 5.20 -38.64 46.99
N SER A 221 5.17 -37.39 47.47
CA SER A 221 6.07 -36.89 48.55
C SER A 221 5.38 -35.91 49.48
N PRO A 222 5.00 -36.31 50.70
CA PRO A 222 4.30 -35.45 51.67
C PRO A 222 5.05 -34.14 52.01
N VAL A 223 6.38 -34.14 51.95
CA VAL A 223 7.22 -32.99 52.21
C VAL A 223 7.01 -31.87 51.15
N THR A 224 6.74 -32.28 49.88
CA THR A 224 6.50 -31.34 48.79
C THR A 224 5.23 -30.55 48.99
N LEU A 225 4.20 -31.13 49.58
CA LEU A 225 2.93 -30.49 49.91
C LEU A 225 3.13 -29.39 50.98
N GLN A 226 3.93 -29.68 51.99
CA GLN A 226 4.25 -28.68 53.04
C GLN A 226 5.08 -27.52 52.51
N LEU A 227 6.06 -27.80 51.63
CA LEU A 227 6.86 -26.78 50.98
C LEU A 227 6.00 -25.87 50.08
N ARG A 228 5.06 -26.45 49.34
CA ARG A 228 4.13 -25.68 48.49
C ARG A 228 3.20 -24.79 49.30
N TYR A 229 2.69 -25.31 50.40
CA TYR A 229 1.87 -24.55 51.32
C TYR A 229 2.64 -23.32 51.92
N LEU A 230 3.88 -23.50 52.33
CA LEU A 230 4.76 -22.44 52.83
C LEU A 230 5.07 -21.41 51.69
N GLN A 231 5.26 -21.89 50.48
CA GLN A 231 5.49 -21.01 49.31
C GLN A 231 4.27 -20.15 49.00
N THR A 232 3.07 -20.76 49.01
CA THR A 232 1.81 -20.01 48.80
C THR A 232 1.57 -18.95 49.87
N ILE A 233 1.86 -19.28 51.14
CA ILE A 233 1.80 -18.32 52.24
C ILE A 233 2.74 -17.13 52.00
N ARG A 234 3.95 -17.41 51.53
CA ARG A 234 4.95 -16.37 51.21
C ARG A 234 4.53 -15.46 50.07
N GLU A 235 3.92 -16.02 49.01
CA GLU A 235 3.41 -15.29 47.86
C GLU A 235 2.26 -14.36 48.29
N ILE A 236 1.29 -14.86 49.06
CA ILE A 236 0.16 -14.06 49.57
C ILE A 236 0.64 -12.96 50.55
N SER A 237 1.62 -13.28 51.39
CA SER A 237 2.17 -12.33 52.39
C SER A 237 3.03 -11.21 51.78
N GLY A 238 3.46 -11.35 50.50
CA GLY A 238 4.28 -10.36 49.80
C GLY A 238 3.47 -9.20 49.19
N GLU A 239 2.17 -9.34 49.03
CA GLU A 239 1.28 -8.28 48.61
C GLU A 239 0.84 -7.45 49.84
N ARG A 240 0.96 -6.12 49.71
CA ARG A 240 0.72 -5.12 50.79
C ARG A 240 -0.74 -5.07 51.33
N ASN A 241 -1.34 -6.20 51.66
CA ASN A 241 -2.68 -6.24 52.23
C ASN A 241 -2.67 -6.61 53.69
N THR A 242 -3.25 -5.73 54.50
CA THR A 242 -3.27 -5.80 55.97
C THR A 242 -4.23 -6.85 56.55
N THR A 243 -5.00 -7.57 55.69
CA THR A 243 -5.94 -8.59 56.17
C THR A 243 -5.91 -9.79 55.21
N THR A 244 -5.33 -10.91 55.64
CA THR A 244 -5.28 -12.15 54.85
C THR A 244 -6.31 -13.12 55.45
N PHE A 245 -7.32 -13.46 54.61
CA PHE A 245 -8.29 -14.49 55.00
C PHE A 245 -7.73 -15.85 54.60
N PHE A 246 -7.44 -16.70 55.62
CA PHE A 246 -6.90 -18.03 55.42
C PHE A 246 -8.03 -19.09 55.54
N PRO A 247 -8.54 -19.65 54.47
CA PRO A 247 -9.40 -20.84 54.55
C PRO A 247 -8.51 -22.04 54.89
N ILE A 248 -8.48 -22.51 56.12
CA ILE A 248 -7.84 -23.75 56.49
C ILE A 248 -8.79 -24.88 56.11
N PRO A 249 -8.42 -25.81 55.22
CA PRO A 249 -9.22 -27.00 54.93
C PRO A 249 -9.38 -27.80 56.20
N VAL A 250 -10.62 -28.06 56.62
CA VAL A 250 -10.95 -28.81 57.86
C VAL A 250 -10.27 -30.18 57.91
N ASP A 251 -10.02 -30.78 56.77
CA ASP A 251 -9.34 -32.07 56.63
C ASP A 251 -7.88 -32.06 57.06
N LEU A 252 -7.20 -30.88 57.08
CA LEU A 252 -5.85 -30.73 57.62
C LEU A 252 -5.83 -30.67 59.15
N VAL A 253 -6.96 -30.29 59.76
CA VAL A 253 -7.08 -30.12 61.21
C VAL A 253 -7.64 -31.38 61.88
N LYS A 254 -8.42 -32.21 61.12
CA LYS A 254 -8.99 -33.48 61.64
C LYS A 254 -7.98 -34.38 62.34
N PRO A 255 -6.79 -34.69 61.77
CA PRO A 255 -5.83 -35.59 62.41
C PRO A 255 -5.28 -35.08 63.75
N PHE A 256 -5.29 -33.73 63.94
CA PHE A 256 -4.89 -33.09 65.20
C PHE A 256 -5.99 -33.09 66.23
N ILE A 257 -7.25 -32.88 65.80
CA ILE A 257 -8.42 -32.94 66.65
C ILE A 257 -8.67 -34.37 67.13
N ASP A 258 -8.55 -35.37 66.25
CA ASP A 258 -8.71 -36.78 66.60
C ASP A 258 -7.62 -37.26 67.56
N LYS A 259 -6.40 -36.73 67.52
CA LYS A 259 -5.34 -37.02 68.49
C LYS A 259 -5.57 -36.34 69.83
N MET A 260 -6.21 -35.17 69.89
CA MET A 260 -6.54 -34.45 71.11
C MET A 260 -7.79 -35.03 71.79
N THR A 261 -8.77 -35.50 71.01
CA THR A 261 -10.02 -36.09 71.53
C THR A 261 -9.91 -37.59 71.78
N GLY A 262 -8.92 -38.30 71.18
CA GLY A 262 -8.69 -39.75 71.36
C GLY A 262 -7.86 -40.11 72.61
N GLY A 263 -7.49 -39.13 73.45
CA GLY A 263 -6.74 -39.35 74.72
C GLY A 263 -7.60 -39.67 75.96
N GLU A 264 -8.93 -39.74 75.82
CA GLU A 264 -9.80 -39.91 77.02
C GLU A 264 -10.80 -41.08 76.88
N LYS A 265 -10.31 -42.25 76.42
CA LYS A 265 -11.03 -43.51 76.60
C LYS A 265 -10.04 -44.64 76.78
N SER A 266 -9.39 -44.69 77.98
CA SER A 266 -9.02 -45.96 78.61
C SER A 266 -8.62 -45.65 80.07
N ALA A 267 -9.61 -45.70 80.92
CA ALA A 267 -9.51 -46.07 82.30
C ALA A 267 -10.81 -46.72 82.71
#